data_19c092d4239bc0badf70aca543ca7ec9
#
_entry.id   19c092d4239bc0badf70aca543ca7ec9
#
_cell.length_a   1.000
_cell.length_b   1.000
_cell.length_c   1.000
_cell.angle_alpha   90.00
_cell.angle_beta   90.00
_cell.angle_gamma   90.00
#
_symmetry.space_group_name_H-M   'P 1'
#
loop_
_entity.id
_entity.type
_entity.pdbx_description
1 polymer ?
#
loop_
_entity_poly.entity_id
_entity_poly.type
_entity_poly.pdbx_seq_one_letter_code
_entity_poly.pdbx_strand_id
1 'polypeptide(L)'
;PLLELAYSTRRVAEGQFDIVLPIPKSCKEIYDLYDSFHYLQQNLVNYIERLKITTAEKEQYNSEMRLARRIQQRFLPRPILLPPNIELAADLRQCREVGGDFYEYFQLGNQLYFAIGDVAGKGTPAALYMASISKLFRYIASNNTSTAQICNLINKHMCDDADDDIYTTIFIGIIDINTGIMTFTNAGHPYPLIIHHNGQTSFLNKYPDVPIGVLEEHEFSEHIYTFNKNTTLLFYTDGITDTENQSGQFYGQDKMIRCVEAQTVKTPAFIIQALLEDIHR
;
A
#
# COMPACT_ATOMS: atom_id res chain seq x y z
N PRO A 1 55.46 27.01 -0.89
CA PRO A 1 54.14 26.92 -1.55
C PRO A 1 53.63 25.49 -1.68
N LEU A 2 54.39 24.55 -2.34
CA LEU A 2 53.91 23.18 -2.55
C LEU A 2 53.69 22.38 -1.27
N LEU A 3 54.54 22.55 -0.23
CA LEU A 3 54.35 21.93 1.08
C LEU A 3 53.13 22.46 1.80
N GLU A 4 52.82 23.72 1.67
CA GLU A 4 51.62 24.34 2.25
C GLU A 4 50.38 23.83 1.58
N LEU A 5 50.37 23.71 0.24
CA LEU A 5 49.27 23.13 -0.54
C LEU A 5 49.05 21.67 -0.13
N ALA A 6 50.12 20.88 -0.05
CA ALA A 6 50.05 19.47 0.36
C ALA A 6 49.49 19.32 1.81
N TYR A 7 49.92 20.19 2.73
CA TYR A 7 49.38 20.22 4.09
C TYR A 7 47.90 20.59 4.12
N SER A 8 47.48 21.62 3.35
CA SER A 8 46.10 22.05 3.29
C SER A 8 45.21 21.00 2.63
N THR A 9 45.69 20.32 1.58
CA THR A 9 44.97 19.18 0.95
C THR A 9 44.71 18.08 1.98
N ARG A 10 45.68 17.74 2.83
CA ARG A 10 45.52 16.73 3.89
C ARG A 10 44.47 17.15 4.91
N ARG A 11 44.47 18.43 5.34
CA ARG A 11 43.47 18.94 6.28
C ARG A 11 42.05 18.95 5.68
N VAL A 12 41.92 19.31 4.40
CA VAL A 12 40.62 19.19 3.69
C VAL A 12 40.16 17.75 3.63
N ALA A 13 41.06 16.79 3.39
CA ALA A 13 40.75 15.36 3.43
C ALA A 13 40.32 14.87 4.82
N GLU A 14 40.78 15.53 5.88
CA GLU A 14 40.40 15.28 7.28
C GLU A 14 39.10 16.03 7.70
N GLY A 15 38.44 16.69 6.76
CA GLY A 15 37.15 17.39 6.99
C GLY A 15 37.27 18.84 7.45
N GLN A 16 38.44 19.45 7.37
CA GLN A 16 38.65 20.86 7.71
C GLN A 16 38.57 21.72 6.43
N PHE A 17 37.39 22.23 6.12
CA PHE A 17 37.11 22.90 4.84
C PHE A 17 37.32 24.43 4.86
N ASP A 18 37.52 25.06 6.01
CA ASP A 18 37.63 26.51 6.25
C ASP A 18 39.08 27.01 6.19
N ILE A 19 39.95 26.29 5.51
CA ILE A 19 41.36 26.64 5.37
C ILE A 19 41.53 27.75 4.33
N VAL A 20 42.11 28.87 4.74
CA VAL A 20 42.51 29.94 3.82
C VAL A 20 43.94 29.69 3.35
N LEU A 21 44.10 29.49 2.04
CA LEU A 21 45.42 29.40 1.41
C LEU A 21 45.91 30.78 1.02
N PRO A 22 47.13 31.19 1.49
CA PRO A 22 47.71 32.45 1.02
C PRO A 22 48.09 32.37 -0.44
N ILE A 23 47.84 33.43 -1.19
CA ILE A 23 48.19 33.51 -2.64
C ILE A 23 49.71 33.43 -2.79
N PRO A 24 50.26 32.43 -3.51
CA PRO A 24 51.70 32.27 -3.62
C PRO A 24 52.30 33.30 -4.57
N LYS A 25 53.39 33.95 -4.11
CA LYS A 25 54.25 34.73 -4.98
C LYS A 25 55.20 33.78 -5.72
N SER A 26 54.78 33.16 -6.80
CA SER A 26 55.54 32.10 -7.51
C SER A 26 55.28 32.14 -9.03
N CYS A 27 55.75 31.13 -9.77
CA CYS A 27 55.52 30.97 -11.21
C CYS A 27 54.02 30.73 -11.51
N LYS A 28 53.64 30.92 -12.76
CA LYS A 28 52.25 30.82 -13.23
C LYS A 28 51.63 29.44 -12.89
N GLU A 29 52.38 28.38 -13.07
CA GLU A 29 51.93 27.00 -12.85
C GLU A 29 51.55 26.74 -11.39
N ILE A 30 52.29 27.35 -10.44
CA ILE A 30 51.95 27.24 -9.03
C ILE A 30 50.71 28.06 -8.68
N TYR A 31 50.54 29.23 -9.30
CA TYR A 31 49.33 30.05 -9.15
C TYR A 31 48.09 29.31 -9.67
N ASP A 32 48.16 28.75 -10.89
CA ASP A 32 47.06 27.98 -11.50
C ASP A 32 46.69 26.75 -10.66
N LEU A 33 47.67 26.13 -10.01
CA LEU A 33 47.41 25.00 -9.06
C LEU A 33 46.67 25.42 -7.80
N TYR A 34 47.07 26.57 -7.23
CA TYR A 34 46.38 27.14 -6.04
C TYR A 34 44.95 27.57 -6.36
N ASP A 35 44.74 28.19 -7.51
CA ASP A 35 43.41 28.62 -7.97
C ASP A 35 42.50 27.39 -8.17
N SER A 36 43.00 26.33 -8.83
CA SER A 36 42.32 25.10 -9.02
C SER A 36 41.95 24.41 -7.69
N PHE A 37 42.87 24.42 -6.72
CA PHE A 37 42.60 23.88 -5.39
C PHE A 37 41.54 24.69 -4.65
N HIS A 38 41.62 26.00 -4.70
CA HIS A 38 40.64 26.88 -4.07
C HIS A 38 39.23 26.65 -4.67
N TYR A 39 39.16 26.56 -5.98
CA TYR A 39 37.90 26.24 -6.69
C TYR A 39 37.34 24.87 -6.26
N LEU A 40 38.18 23.84 -6.15
CA LEU A 40 37.80 22.52 -5.64
C LEU A 40 37.27 22.60 -4.20
N GLN A 41 37.98 23.30 -3.33
CA GLN A 41 37.58 23.49 -1.93
C GLN A 41 36.21 24.15 -1.82
N GLN A 42 35.97 25.25 -2.55
CA GLN A 42 34.68 25.94 -2.56
C GLN A 42 33.54 25.02 -3.05
N ASN A 43 33.76 24.28 -4.15
CA ASN A 43 32.77 23.34 -4.66
C ASN A 43 32.47 22.21 -3.66
N LEU A 44 33.49 21.71 -2.98
CA LEU A 44 33.35 20.68 -1.97
C LEU A 44 32.49 21.18 -0.79
N VAL A 45 32.74 22.39 -0.29
CA VAL A 45 31.95 23.01 0.77
C VAL A 45 30.49 23.16 0.34
N ASN A 46 30.24 23.70 -0.84
CA ASN A 46 28.90 23.85 -1.39
C ASN A 46 28.18 22.51 -1.56
N TYR A 47 28.92 21.48 -1.99
CA TYR A 47 28.36 20.13 -2.16
C TYR A 47 27.97 19.51 -0.82
N ILE A 48 28.82 19.64 0.20
CA ILE A 48 28.53 19.16 1.56
C ILE A 48 27.32 19.87 2.15
N GLU A 49 27.20 21.19 1.96
CA GLU A 49 26.06 21.95 2.46
C GLU A 49 24.77 21.53 1.78
N ARG A 50 24.77 21.34 0.46
CA ARG A 50 23.62 20.79 -0.28
C ARG A 50 23.24 19.40 0.22
N LEU A 51 24.22 18.52 0.43
CA LEU A 51 23.96 17.20 0.98
C LEU A 51 23.32 17.25 2.37
N LYS A 52 23.79 18.13 3.25
CA LYS A 52 23.20 18.31 4.59
C LYS A 52 21.75 18.76 4.52
N ILE A 53 21.44 19.75 3.67
CA ILE A 53 20.08 20.24 3.46
C ILE A 53 19.19 19.10 2.93
N THR A 54 19.59 18.45 1.84
CA THR A 54 18.82 17.37 1.24
C THR A 54 18.60 16.20 2.20
N THR A 55 19.61 15.88 3.02
CA THR A 55 19.48 14.81 4.03
C THR A 55 18.49 15.19 5.12
N ALA A 56 18.55 16.44 5.61
CA ALA A 56 17.61 16.94 6.62
C ALA A 56 16.16 16.96 6.09
N GLU A 57 15.95 17.42 4.86
CA GLU A 57 14.64 17.41 4.20
C GLU A 57 14.10 15.97 4.04
N LYS A 58 14.95 15.03 3.65
CA LYS A 58 14.59 13.62 3.53
C LYS A 58 14.24 13.01 4.88
N GLU A 59 14.98 13.33 5.93
CA GLU A 59 14.69 12.84 7.29
C GLU A 59 13.36 13.41 7.82
N GLN A 60 13.09 14.68 7.57
CA GLN A 60 11.81 15.31 7.90
C GLN A 60 10.66 14.62 7.15
N TYR A 61 10.77 14.49 5.83
CA TYR A 61 9.78 13.80 5.00
C TYR A 61 9.50 12.37 5.50
N ASN A 62 10.53 11.59 5.79
CA ASN A 62 10.38 10.24 6.33
C ASN A 62 9.69 10.23 7.70
N SER A 63 9.94 11.25 8.54
CA SER A 63 9.27 11.37 9.83
C SER A 63 7.78 11.67 9.67
N GLU A 64 7.41 12.57 8.76
CA GLU A 64 6.03 12.89 8.43
C GLU A 64 5.30 11.68 7.86
N MET A 65 5.93 10.94 6.96
CA MET A 65 5.36 9.71 6.38
C MET A 65 5.15 8.61 7.43
N ARG A 66 6.08 8.43 8.36
CA ARG A 66 5.89 7.50 9.49
C ARG A 66 4.70 7.89 10.38
N LEU A 67 4.47 9.19 10.56
CA LEU A 67 3.29 9.68 11.27
C LEU A 67 2.01 9.38 10.48
N ALA A 68 2.00 9.67 9.18
CA ALA A 68 0.88 9.37 8.28
C ALA A 68 0.53 7.87 8.29
N ARG A 69 1.53 6.99 8.23
CA ARG A 69 1.34 5.54 8.36
C ARG A 69 0.65 5.14 9.67
N ARG A 70 1.08 5.71 10.80
CA ARG A 70 0.45 5.44 12.10
C ARG A 70 -1.00 5.92 12.16
N ILE A 71 -1.31 7.04 11.49
CA ILE A 71 -2.68 7.53 11.38
C ILE A 71 -3.50 6.58 10.50
N GLN A 72 -2.98 6.18 9.35
CA GLN A 72 -3.65 5.27 8.42
C GLN A 72 -3.95 3.91 9.07
N GLN A 73 -3.03 3.34 9.84
CA GLN A 73 -3.26 2.11 10.60
C GLN A 73 -4.43 2.18 11.59
N ARG A 74 -4.82 3.38 12.07
CA ARG A 74 -5.98 3.57 12.93
C ARG A 74 -7.31 3.55 12.18
N PHE A 75 -7.29 3.63 10.85
CA PHE A 75 -8.49 3.45 10.04
C PHE A 75 -8.84 1.97 9.87
N LEU A 76 -7.87 1.06 10.04
CA LEU A 76 -8.14 -0.38 9.96
C LEU A 76 -9.09 -0.81 11.08
N PRO A 77 -9.98 -1.77 10.81
CA PRO A 77 -10.96 -2.24 11.77
C PRO A 77 -10.29 -2.93 12.97
N ARG A 78 -10.93 -2.81 14.12
CA ARG A 78 -10.51 -3.57 15.31
C ARG A 78 -11.03 -5.00 15.23
N PRO A 79 -10.32 -5.98 15.82
CA PRO A 79 -10.82 -7.34 15.93
C PRO A 79 -12.23 -7.37 16.53
N ILE A 80 -13.11 -8.17 15.94
CA ILE A 80 -14.47 -8.39 16.40
C ILE A 80 -14.64 -9.82 16.89
N LEU A 81 -15.56 -10.04 17.82
CA LEU A 81 -15.92 -11.37 18.28
C LEU A 81 -17.00 -11.93 17.35
N LEU A 82 -16.65 -12.96 16.61
CA LEU A 82 -17.57 -13.69 15.74
C LEU A 82 -18.02 -15.00 16.40
N PRO A 83 -19.19 -15.55 16.02
CA PRO A 83 -19.62 -16.86 16.46
C PRO A 83 -18.61 -17.95 16.06
N PRO A 84 -18.55 -19.10 16.81
CA PRO A 84 -17.56 -20.15 16.60
C PRO A 84 -17.57 -20.81 15.20
N ASN A 85 -18.64 -20.60 14.45
CA ASN A 85 -18.80 -21.13 13.07
C ASN A 85 -18.23 -20.22 11.99
N ILE A 86 -17.71 -19.06 12.34
CA ILE A 86 -17.09 -18.10 11.40
C ILE A 86 -15.72 -17.69 11.91
N GLU A 87 -14.72 -17.83 11.06
CA GLU A 87 -13.37 -17.31 11.30
C GLU A 87 -13.05 -16.20 10.31
N LEU A 88 -12.42 -15.14 10.78
CA LEU A 88 -11.98 -14.02 9.96
C LEU A 88 -10.55 -13.65 10.35
N ALA A 89 -9.70 -13.47 9.35
CA ALA A 89 -8.37 -12.91 9.52
C ALA A 89 -8.12 -11.90 8.41
N ALA A 90 -7.36 -10.86 8.70
CA ALA A 90 -6.95 -9.86 7.74
C ALA A 90 -5.55 -9.35 8.09
N ASP A 91 -4.75 -9.06 7.08
CA ASP A 91 -3.43 -8.44 7.22
C ASP A 91 -3.24 -7.41 6.10
N LEU A 92 -2.54 -6.33 6.37
CA LEU A 92 -2.20 -5.28 5.41
C LEU A 92 -0.73 -4.91 5.55
N ARG A 93 0.04 -5.15 4.50
CA ARG A 93 1.45 -4.78 4.39
C ARG A 93 1.66 -3.86 3.20
N GLN A 94 1.96 -2.62 3.50
CA GLN A 94 2.21 -1.62 2.47
C GLN A 94 3.67 -1.65 2.02
N CYS A 95 3.90 -1.57 0.70
CA CYS A 95 5.25 -1.48 0.13
C CYS A 95 5.94 -0.15 0.44
N ARG A 96 5.17 0.92 0.66
CA ARG A 96 5.63 2.25 1.06
C ARG A 96 5.12 2.58 2.45
N GLU A 97 5.46 3.77 2.94
CA GLU A 97 4.99 4.25 4.25
C GLU A 97 3.47 4.33 4.33
N VAL A 98 2.80 4.74 3.24
CA VAL A 98 1.34 4.79 3.10
C VAL A 98 0.91 4.27 1.73
N GLY A 99 -0.32 3.75 1.61
CA GLY A 99 -0.84 3.16 0.37
C GLY A 99 -2.34 3.32 0.19
N GLY A 100 -2.83 2.88 -0.99
CA GLY A 100 -4.24 2.89 -1.37
C GLY A 100 -5.04 1.69 -0.88
N ASP A 101 -4.36 0.57 -0.63
CA ASP A 101 -4.98 -0.67 -0.15
C ASP A 101 -5.68 -0.49 1.20
N PHE A 102 -6.83 -1.10 1.35
CA PHE A 102 -7.56 -1.14 2.63
C PHE A 102 -8.47 -2.35 2.72
N TYR A 103 -8.84 -2.66 3.96
CA TYR A 103 -9.97 -3.50 4.28
C TYR A 103 -10.77 -2.91 5.44
N GLU A 104 -12.05 -3.20 5.48
CA GLU A 104 -12.95 -2.79 6.53
C GLU A 104 -13.90 -3.95 6.86
N TYR A 105 -14.27 -4.13 8.12
CA TYR A 105 -15.31 -5.05 8.51
C TYR A 105 -15.95 -4.62 9.85
N PHE A 106 -17.23 -4.93 10.00
CA PHE A 106 -17.97 -4.73 11.23
C PHE A 106 -19.23 -5.59 11.25
N GLN A 107 -19.77 -5.84 12.42
CA GLN A 107 -20.98 -6.61 12.60
C GLN A 107 -22.13 -5.71 13.05
N LEU A 108 -23.31 -5.88 12.43
CA LEU A 108 -24.58 -5.30 12.86
C LEU A 108 -25.61 -6.41 12.98
N GLY A 109 -26.05 -6.72 14.19
CA GLY A 109 -26.93 -7.85 14.45
C GLY A 109 -26.32 -9.17 13.94
N ASN A 110 -27.03 -9.83 13.04
CA ASN A 110 -26.62 -11.10 12.44
C ASN A 110 -25.89 -10.92 11.08
N GLN A 111 -25.55 -9.70 10.70
CA GLN A 111 -24.88 -9.40 9.42
C GLN A 111 -23.45 -8.95 9.68
N LEU A 112 -22.51 -9.60 8.97
CA LEU A 112 -21.11 -9.20 8.87
C LEU A 112 -20.89 -8.44 7.58
N TYR A 113 -20.63 -7.15 7.70
CA TYR A 113 -20.29 -6.26 6.59
C TYR A 113 -18.78 -6.23 6.42
N PHE A 114 -18.32 -6.30 5.19
CA PHE A 114 -16.90 -6.15 4.89
C PHE A 114 -16.66 -5.49 3.53
N ALA A 115 -15.52 -4.87 3.38
CA ALA A 115 -15.01 -4.34 2.13
C ALA A 115 -13.49 -4.57 2.05
N ILE A 116 -12.99 -4.79 0.86
CA ILE A 116 -11.59 -4.74 0.51
C ILE A 116 -11.45 -3.94 -0.78
N GLY A 117 -10.46 -3.08 -0.87
CA GLY A 117 -10.27 -2.25 -2.04
C GLY A 117 -8.86 -1.73 -2.17
N ASP A 118 -8.57 -1.23 -3.37
CA ASP A 118 -7.34 -0.56 -3.72
C ASP A 118 -7.63 0.71 -4.50
N VAL A 119 -7.09 1.82 -4.03
CA VAL A 119 -7.20 3.15 -4.64
C VAL A 119 -6.10 3.33 -5.68
N ALA A 120 -6.47 3.65 -6.90
CA ALA A 120 -5.51 3.94 -7.97
C ALA A 120 -4.52 5.04 -7.56
N GLY A 121 -3.25 4.82 -7.88
CA GLY A 121 -2.16 5.74 -7.52
C GLY A 121 -1.32 5.24 -6.36
N LYS A 122 -0.42 6.11 -5.87
CA LYS A 122 0.56 5.75 -4.81
C LYS A 122 0.82 6.94 -3.88
N GLY A 123 1.20 6.62 -2.65
CA GLY A 123 1.61 7.63 -1.66
C GLY A 123 0.45 8.37 -0.99
N THR A 124 0.67 9.62 -0.64
CA THR A 124 -0.27 10.41 0.18
C THR A 124 -1.66 10.61 -0.44
N PRO A 125 -1.81 10.93 -1.74
CA PRO A 125 -3.15 11.07 -2.33
C PRO A 125 -3.98 9.79 -2.20
N ALA A 126 -3.45 8.65 -2.64
CA ALA A 126 -4.13 7.36 -2.52
C ALA A 126 -4.50 7.02 -1.08
N ALA A 127 -3.61 7.32 -0.11
CA ALA A 127 -3.86 7.10 1.32
C ALA A 127 -5.00 7.96 1.88
N LEU A 128 -5.17 9.20 1.41
CA LEU A 128 -6.26 10.09 1.82
C LEU A 128 -7.61 9.61 1.23
N TYR A 129 -7.64 9.25 -0.05
CA TYR A 129 -8.82 8.67 -0.67
C TYR A 129 -9.23 7.35 -0.01
N MET A 130 -8.28 6.47 0.28
CA MET A 130 -8.51 5.25 1.04
C MET A 130 -9.20 5.54 2.38
N ALA A 131 -8.68 6.51 3.15
CA ALA A 131 -9.26 6.87 4.44
C ALA A 131 -10.70 7.39 4.30
N SER A 132 -10.98 8.19 3.25
CA SER A 132 -12.31 8.69 2.93
C SER A 132 -13.27 7.55 2.58
N ILE A 133 -12.88 6.65 1.66
CA ILE A 133 -13.69 5.51 1.22
C ILE A 133 -13.97 4.56 2.39
N SER A 134 -12.98 4.23 3.21
CA SER A 134 -13.16 3.36 4.37
C SER A 134 -14.20 3.93 5.34
N LYS A 135 -14.19 5.24 5.61
CA LYS A 135 -15.18 5.89 6.49
C LYS A 135 -16.55 6.01 5.84
N LEU A 136 -16.58 6.34 4.56
CA LEU A 136 -17.80 6.44 3.78
C LEU A 136 -18.51 5.08 3.70
N PHE A 137 -17.76 3.99 3.43
CA PHE A 137 -18.28 2.63 3.47
C PHE A 137 -18.94 2.32 4.80
N ARG A 138 -18.24 2.52 5.92
CA ARG A 138 -18.79 2.24 7.26
C ARG A 138 -20.06 3.03 7.54
N TYR A 139 -20.09 4.30 7.18
CA TYR A 139 -21.26 5.17 7.39
C TYR A 139 -22.46 4.74 6.54
N ILE A 140 -22.24 4.52 5.24
CA ILE A 140 -23.29 4.15 4.30
C ILE A 140 -23.80 2.73 4.61
N ALA A 141 -22.91 1.77 4.81
CA ALA A 141 -23.28 0.38 5.06
C ALA A 141 -24.02 0.20 6.38
N SER A 142 -23.78 1.06 7.38
CA SER A 142 -24.57 1.02 8.65
C SER A 142 -26.05 1.32 8.47
N ASN A 143 -26.45 1.90 7.34
CA ASN A 143 -27.83 2.29 7.06
C ASN A 143 -28.42 1.60 5.81
N ASN A 144 -27.67 0.72 5.16
CA ASN A 144 -28.08 0.01 3.95
C ASN A 144 -27.78 -1.48 4.05
N THR A 145 -28.66 -2.28 3.46
CA THR A 145 -28.55 -3.75 3.41
C THR A 145 -28.26 -4.31 2.03
N SER A 146 -28.17 -3.45 1.00
CA SER A 146 -27.82 -3.82 -0.37
C SER A 146 -26.40 -3.36 -0.71
N THR A 147 -25.57 -4.28 -1.14
CA THR A 147 -24.18 -4.00 -1.55
C THR A 147 -24.11 -3.12 -2.79
N ALA A 148 -25.04 -3.30 -3.73
CA ALA A 148 -25.16 -2.45 -4.91
C ALA A 148 -25.50 -1.00 -4.54
N GLN A 149 -26.45 -0.78 -3.62
CA GLN A 149 -26.78 0.57 -3.16
C GLN A 149 -25.62 1.24 -2.42
N ILE A 150 -24.87 0.47 -1.63
CA ILE A 150 -23.67 0.96 -0.97
C ILE A 150 -22.63 1.43 -2.01
N CYS A 151 -22.36 0.60 -3.04
CA CYS A 151 -21.47 0.97 -4.13
C CYS A 151 -21.95 2.23 -4.88
N ASN A 152 -23.24 2.30 -5.23
CA ASN A 152 -23.82 3.46 -5.93
C ASN A 152 -23.64 4.76 -5.13
N LEU A 153 -23.88 4.72 -3.82
CA LEU A 153 -23.70 5.89 -2.97
C LEU A 153 -22.24 6.30 -2.81
N ILE A 154 -21.33 5.34 -2.66
CA ILE A 154 -19.88 5.63 -2.62
C ILE A 154 -19.44 6.21 -3.96
N ASN A 155 -19.87 5.61 -5.09
CA ASN A 155 -19.50 6.07 -6.43
C ASN A 155 -19.93 7.53 -6.66
N LYS A 156 -21.15 7.86 -6.31
CA LYS A 156 -21.65 9.23 -6.43
C LYS A 156 -20.78 10.22 -5.66
N HIS A 157 -20.47 9.93 -4.38
CA HIS A 157 -19.62 10.81 -3.57
C HIS A 157 -18.20 10.93 -4.14
N MET A 158 -17.65 9.83 -4.68
CA MET A 158 -16.32 9.85 -5.26
C MET A 158 -16.25 10.63 -6.56
N CYS A 159 -17.29 10.56 -7.42
CA CYS A 159 -17.35 11.33 -8.65
C CYS A 159 -17.60 12.82 -8.40
N ASP A 160 -18.37 13.18 -7.35
CA ASP A 160 -18.62 14.58 -6.98
C ASP A 160 -17.35 15.31 -6.50
N ASP A 161 -16.40 14.58 -5.87
CA ASP A 161 -15.21 15.14 -5.20
C ASP A 161 -13.90 14.86 -5.98
N ALA A 162 -13.94 14.13 -7.08
CA ALA A 162 -12.73 13.60 -7.72
C ALA A 162 -12.07 14.60 -8.68
N ASP A 163 -10.77 14.75 -8.57
CA ASP A 163 -9.89 15.03 -9.70
C ASP A 163 -9.95 13.82 -10.66
N ASP A 164 -10.03 14.04 -11.96
CA ASP A 164 -10.39 13.10 -13.04
C ASP A 164 -9.58 11.77 -13.13
N ASP A 165 -8.57 11.56 -12.30
CA ASP A 165 -7.64 10.44 -12.42
C ASP A 165 -7.66 9.42 -11.26
N ILE A 166 -8.51 9.60 -10.22
CA ILE A 166 -8.50 8.70 -9.04
C ILE A 166 -9.76 7.83 -9.03
N TYR A 167 -9.57 6.54 -9.16
CA TYR A 167 -10.61 5.53 -9.05
C TYR A 167 -10.21 4.47 -8.00
N THR A 168 -11.18 3.63 -7.62
CA THR A 168 -10.94 2.58 -6.62
C THR A 168 -11.59 1.29 -7.05
N THR A 169 -10.80 0.21 -7.04
CA THR A 169 -11.38 -1.14 -7.11
C THR A 169 -11.84 -1.53 -5.71
N ILE A 170 -13.07 -2.04 -5.58
CA ILE A 170 -13.59 -2.47 -4.29
C ILE A 170 -14.48 -3.69 -4.42
N PHE A 171 -14.36 -4.61 -3.47
CA PHE A 171 -15.29 -5.70 -3.24
C PHE A 171 -16.03 -5.44 -1.93
N ILE A 172 -17.35 -5.37 -1.98
CA ILE A 172 -18.22 -5.20 -0.81
C ILE A 172 -19.05 -6.46 -0.61
N GLY A 173 -19.07 -6.99 0.61
CA GLY A 173 -19.88 -8.14 0.96
C GLY A 173 -20.63 -7.96 2.28
N ILE A 174 -21.80 -8.58 2.36
CA ILE A 174 -22.63 -8.69 3.57
C ILE A 174 -22.96 -10.17 3.75
N ILE A 175 -22.49 -10.77 4.86
CA ILE A 175 -22.75 -12.16 5.20
C ILE A 175 -23.79 -12.23 6.29
N ASP A 176 -24.89 -12.95 6.04
CA ASP A 176 -25.79 -13.37 7.12
C ASP A 176 -25.16 -14.55 7.87
N ILE A 177 -24.82 -14.30 9.13
CA ILE A 177 -24.09 -15.23 9.99
C ILE A 177 -24.86 -16.52 10.27
N ASN A 178 -26.21 -16.46 10.26
CA ASN A 178 -27.07 -17.61 10.57
C ASN A 178 -27.25 -18.53 9.37
N THR A 179 -27.39 -17.94 8.18
CA THR A 179 -27.70 -18.68 6.96
C THR A 179 -26.45 -19.04 6.15
N GLY A 180 -25.34 -18.32 6.34
CA GLY A 180 -24.14 -18.45 5.50
C GLY A 180 -24.38 -17.98 4.07
N ILE A 181 -25.33 -17.05 3.89
CA ILE A 181 -25.55 -16.40 2.59
C ILE A 181 -24.79 -15.07 2.57
N MET A 182 -24.03 -14.86 1.52
CA MET A 182 -23.35 -13.60 1.25
C MET A 182 -23.99 -12.90 0.07
N THR A 183 -24.42 -11.66 0.24
CA THR A 183 -24.66 -10.75 -0.87
C THR A 183 -23.40 -9.93 -1.10
N PHE A 184 -23.06 -9.67 -2.37
CA PHE A 184 -21.84 -8.94 -2.69
C PHE A 184 -21.93 -8.16 -4.00
N THR A 185 -21.11 -7.13 -4.11
CA THR A 185 -20.85 -6.36 -5.32
C THR A 185 -19.34 -6.27 -5.52
N ASN A 186 -18.88 -6.53 -6.76
CA ASN A 186 -17.47 -6.44 -7.13
C ASN A 186 -17.27 -5.30 -8.13
N ALA A 187 -16.83 -4.15 -7.67
CA ALA A 187 -16.52 -2.99 -8.47
C ALA A 187 -15.05 -3.01 -8.94
N GLY A 188 -14.75 -3.87 -9.91
CA GLY A 188 -13.45 -3.96 -10.57
C GLY A 188 -12.32 -4.60 -9.75
N HIS A 189 -12.61 -5.18 -8.57
CA HIS A 189 -11.60 -5.79 -7.69
C HIS A 189 -11.23 -7.21 -8.13
N PRO A 190 -9.99 -7.71 -7.85
CA PRO A 190 -9.60 -9.08 -8.14
C PRO A 190 -10.61 -10.11 -7.60
N TYR A 191 -10.84 -11.18 -8.35
CA TYR A 191 -11.78 -12.22 -7.93
C TYR A 191 -11.28 -12.97 -6.69
N PRO A 192 -12.12 -13.10 -5.64
CA PRO A 192 -11.75 -13.87 -4.46
C PRO A 192 -11.52 -15.35 -4.81
N LEU A 193 -10.53 -15.95 -4.16
CA LEU A 193 -10.26 -17.38 -4.28
C LEU A 193 -11.11 -18.16 -3.27
N ILE A 194 -11.90 -19.10 -3.77
CA ILE A 194 -12.66 -20.04 -2.95
C ILE A 194 -11.76 -21.24 -2.65
N ILE A 195 -11.58 -21.55 -1.38
CA ILE A 195 -10.85 -22.71 -0.91
C ILE A 195 -11.88 -23.72 -0.38
N HIS A 196 -12.07 -24.80 -1.11
CA HIS A 196 -13.03 -25.84 -0.77
C HIS A 196 -12.53 -26.75 0.36
N HIS A 197 -13.45 -27.45 1.02
CA HIS A 197 -13.14 -28.38 2.11
C HIS A 197 -12.15 -29.50 1.69
N ASN A 198 -12.14 -29.88 0.41
CA ASN A 198 -11.21 -30.87 -0.15
C ASN A 198 -9.83 -30.29 -0.48
N GLY A 199 -9.60 -29.02 -0.24
CA GLY A 199 -8.36 -28.33 -0.52
C GLY A 199 -8.21 -27.77 -1.93
N GLN A 200 -9.13 -28.11 -2.84
CA GLN A 200 -9.16 -27.52 -4.19
C GLN A 200 -9.57 -26.06 -4.14
N THR A 201 -9.12 -25.29 -5.12
CA THR A 201 -9.45 -23.88 -5.23
C THR A 201 -10.23 -23.58 -6.50
N SER A 202 -11.04 -22.53 -6.46
CA SER A 202 -11.69 -21.93 -7.62
C SER A 202 -11.92 -20.44 -7.38
N PHE A 203 -12.09 -19.65 -8.43
CA PHE A 203 -12.43 -18.24 -8.25
C PHE A 203 -13.93 -18.03 -8.09
N LEU A 204 -14.30 -17.07 -7.26
CA LEU A 204 -15.67 -16.54 -7.19
C LEU A 204 -15.91 -15.67 -8.42
N ASN A 205 -16.04 -16.30 -9.57
CA ASN A 205 -16.09 -15.64 -10.86
C ASN A 205 -17.53 -15.17 -11.16
N LYS A 206 -17.80 -13.91 -10.89
CA LYS A 206 -18.99 -13.17 -11.30
C LYS A 206 -18.54 -11.92 -12.02
N TYR A 207 -19.29 -11.50 -13.02
CA TYR A 207 -18.93 -10.33 -13.83
C TYR A 207 -18.66 -9.12 -12.94
N PRO A 208 -17.45 -8.56 -12.97
CA PRO A 208 -17.16 -7.37 -12.19
C PRO A 208 -17.85 -6.18 -12.83
N ASP A 209 -18.30 -5.25 -12.01
CA ASP A 209 -18.68 -3.93 -12.44
C ASP A 209 -17.43 -3.05 -12.68
N VAL A 210 -17.60 -1.83 -13.15
CA VAL A 210 -16.52 -0.86 -13.30
C VAL A 210 -15.99 -0.45 -11.91
N PRO A 211 -14.72 -0.01 -11.78
CA PRO A 211 -14.24 0.57 -10.54
C PRO A 211 -15.04 1.81 -10.13
N ILE A 212 -15.13 2.06 -8.84
CA ILE A 212 -15.74 3.27 -8.27
C ILE A 212 -14.95 4.50 -8.70
N GLY A 213 -15.66 5.58 -9.07
CA GLY A 213 -15.08 6.86 -9.52
C GLY A 213 -14.80 6.94 -11.02
N VAL A 214 -15.10 5.87 -11.81
CA VAL A 214 -14.87 5.88 -13.27
C VAL A 214 -16.06 6.39 -14.06
N LEU A 215 -17.28 5.99 -13.68
CA LEU A 215 -18.51 6.35 -14.38
C LEU A 215 -19.57 6.78 -13.35
N GLU A 216 -19.94 8.05 -13.33
CA GLU A 216 -20.85 8.62 -12.34
C GLU A 216 -22.25 7.96 -12.36
N GLU A 217 -22.83 7.75 -13.54
CA GLU A 217 -24.17 7.20 -13.72
C GLU A 217 -24.23 5.66 -13.75
N HIS A 218 -23.13 4.97 -13.37
CA HIS A 218 -23.11 3.51 -13.37
C HIS A 218 -23.96 2.94 -12.25
N GLU A 219 -24.82 1.97 -12.58
CA GLU A 219 -25.58 1.19 -11.60
C GLU A 219 -24.89 -0.13 -11.32
N PHE A 220 -24.44 -0.31 -10.09
CA PHE A 220 -23.74 -1.53 -9.64
C PHE A 220 -24.70 -2.70 -9.43
N SER A 221 -24.21 -3.91 -9.70
CA SER A 221 -24.98 -5.15 -9.60
C SER A 221 -24.70 -5.89 -8.30
N GLU A 222 -25.74 -6.46 -7.68
CA GLU A 222 -25.66 -7.30 -6.51
C GLU A 222 -25.70 -8.78 -6.90
N HIS A 223 -24.85 -9.59 -6.27
CA HIS A 223 -24.79 -11.04 -6.48
C HIS A 223 -24.91 -11.79 -5.17
N ILE A 224 -25.25 -13.08 -5.26
CA ILE A 224 -25.41 -13.93 -4.09
C ILE A 224 -24.43 -15.12 -4.18
N TYR A 225 -23.82 -15.45 -3.06
CA TYR A 225 -23.02 -16.63 -2.84
C TYR A 225 -23.45 -17.33 -1.55
N THR A 226 -23.63 -18.65 -1.59
CA THR A 226 -23.95 -19.45 -0.41
C THR A 226 -22.73 -20.26 0.01
N PHE A 227 -22.28 -20.06 1.23
CA PHE A 227 -21.16 -20.80 1.78
C PHE A 227 -21.53 -22.27 2.02
N ASN A 228 -20.71 -23.18 1.50
CA ASN A 228 -20.70 -24.55 1.92
C ASN A 228 -19.91 -24.67 3.24
N LYS A 229 -20.19 -25.72 4.03
CA LYS A 229 -19.42 -25.98 5.24
C LYS A 229 -17.93 -26.11 4.95
N ASN A 230 -17.11 -25.54 5.80
CA ASN A 230 -15.65 -25.54 5.69
C ASN A 230 -15.12 -24.96 4.36
N THR A 231 -15.77 -23.93 3.85
CA THR A 231 -15.31 -23.14 2.73
C THR A 231 -14.66 -21.87 3.26
N THR A 232 -13.50 -21.51 2.72
CA THR A 232 -12.82 -20.25 3.00
C THR A 232 -12.81 -19.38 1.74
N LEU A 233 -13.05 -18.08 1.87
CA LEU A 233 -12.82 -17.10 0.82
C LEU A 233 -11.56 -16.32 1.15
N LEU A 234 -10.64 -16.25 0.21
CA LEU A 234 -9.45 -15.44 0.27
C LEU A 234 -9.65 -14.23 -0.65
N PHE A 235 -9.73 -13.06 -0.05
CA PHE A 235 -9.73 -11.77 -0.75
C PHE A 235 -8.30 -11.20 -0.73
N TYR A 236 -7.87 -10.57 -1.81
CA TYR A 236 -6.52 -10.02 -1.94
C TYR A 236 -6.52 -8.85 -2.92
N THR A 237 -5.57 -7.93 -2.76
CA THR A 237 -5.27 -6.88 -3.73
C THR A 237 -4.16 -7.35 -4.68
N ASP A 238 -3.96 -6.66 -5.78
CA ASP A 238 -2.90 -6.96 -6.75
C ASP A 238 -1.50 -6.87 -6.14
N GLY A 239 -1.34 -6.14 -5.02
CA GLY A 239 -0.09 -6.10 -4.26
C GLY A 239 0.49 -7.47 -3.90
N ILE A 240 -0.34 -8.54 -3.82
CA ILE A 240 0.16 -9.92 -3.66
C ILE A 240 0.71 -10.45 -4.98
N THR A 241 -0.09 -10.38 -6.05
CA THR A 241 0.27 -10.98 -7.35
C THR A 241 1.37 -10.22 -8.07
N ASP A 242 1.43 -8.91 -7.87
CA ASP A 242 2.36 -8.00 -8.53
C ASP A 242 3.65 -7.77 -7.73
N THR A 243 3.82 -8.49 -6.60
CA THR A 243 5.10 -8.50 -5.89
C THR A 243 6.18 -9.10 -6.79
N GLU A 244 7.27 -8.35 -6.98
CA GLU A 244 8.41 -8.75 -7.80
C GLU A 244 9.53 -9.35 -6.93
N ASN A 245 10.17 -10.40 -7.46
CA ASN A 245 11.42 -10.90 -6.90
C ASN A 245 12.62 -10.05 -7.36
N GLN A 246 13.83 -10.36 -6.88
CA GLN A 246 15.06 -9.67 -7.26
C GLN A 246 15.39 -9.74 -8.77
N SER A 247 14.78 -10.65 -9.51
CA SER A 247 14.93 -10.80 -10.95
C SER A 247 13.85 -10.09 -11.76
N GLY A 248 12.94 -9.33 -11.11
CA GLY A 248 11.83 -8.62 -11.75
C GLY A 248 10.68 -9.54 -12.21
N GLN A 249 10.58 -10.73 -11.65
CA GLN A 249 9.47 -11.63 -11.96
C GLN A 249 8.37 -11.49 -10.93
N PHE A 250 7.13 -11.34 -11.38
CA PHE A 250 5.95 -11.28 -10.53
C PHE A 250 5.70 -12.59 -9.79
N TYR A 251 5.14 -12.48 -8.58
CA TYR A 251 4.67 -13.64 -7.82
C TYR A 251 3.56 -14.36 -8.57
N GLY A 252 2.55 -13.64 -9.01
CA GLY A 252 1.47 -14.10 -9.88
C GLY A 252 0.44 -14.99 -9.19
N GLN A 253 -0.73 -15.13 -9.83
CA GLN A 253 -1.85 -15.94 -9.31
C GLN A 253 -1.51 -17.42 -9.18
N ASP A 254 -0.75 -17.99 -10.11
CA ASP A 254 -0.40 -19.41 -10.09
C ASP A 254 0.43 -19.82 -8.88
N LYS A 255 1.35 -18.96 -8.41
CA LYS A 255 2.12 -19.22 -7.20
C LYS A 255 1.25 -19.07 -5.96
N MET A 256 0.40 -18.04 -5.92
CA MET A 256 -0.57 -17.85 -4.85
C MET A 256 -1.47 -19.09 -4.68
N ILE A 257 -2.05 -19.59 -5.76
CA ILE A 257 -2.90 -20.79 -5.75
C ILE A 257 -2.13 -22.00 -5.22
N ARG A 258 -0.95 -22.27 -5.77
CA ARG A 258 -0.10 -23.39 -5.33
C ARG A 258 0.28 -23.30 -3.86
N CYS A 259 0.62 -22.11 -3.39
CA CYS A 259 0.92 -21.88 -1.98
C CYS A 259 -0.29 -22.24 -1.09
N VAL A 260 -1.48 -21.78 -1.45
CA VAL A 260 -2.72 -22.03 -0.70
C VAL A 260 -3.10 -23.52 -0.74
N GLU A 261 -3.02 -24.19 -1.89
CA GLU A 261 -3.36 -25.62 -2.04
C GLU A 261 -2.41 -26.53 -1.28
N ALA A 262 -1.13 -26.15 -1.17
CA ALA A 262 -0.12 -26.89 -0.43
C ALA A 262 -0.34 -26.91 1.10
N GLN A 263 -1.18 -25.99 1.64
CA GLN A 263 -1.41 -25.92 3.07
C GLN A 263 -2.29 -27.07 3.57
N THR A 264 -1.86 -27.74 4.62
CA THR A 264 -2.64 -28.77 5.31
C THR A 264 -3.67 -28.19 6.28
N VAL A 265 -3.33 -27.04 6.89
CA VAL A 265 -4.21 -26.26 7.78
C VAL A 265 -4.82 -25.12 6.98
N LYS A 266 -6.16 -25.06 6.93
CA LYS A 266 -6.92 -24.10 6.12
C LYS A 266 -7.60 -23.01 6.97
N THR A 267 -7.11 -22.70 8.19
CA THR A 267 -7.61 -21.55 8.93
C THR A 267 -7.20 -20.25 8.24
N PRO A 268 -8.05 -19.22 8.25
CA PRO A 268 -7.75 -17.95 7.57
C PRO A 268 -6.41 -17.34 7.99
N ALA A 269 -6.10 -17.32 9.29
CA ALA A 269 -4.84 -16.79 9.80
C ALA A 269 -3.61 -17.55 9.28
N PHE A 270 -3.70 -18.90 9.22
CA PHE A 270 -2.60 -19.73 8.74
C PHE A 270 -2.35 -19.54 7.23
N ILE A 271 -3.43 -19.41 6.43
CA ILE A 271 -3.33 -19.14 4.99
C ILE A 271 -2.63 -17.81 4.74
N ILE A 272 -3.01 -16.75 5.44
CA ILE A 272 -2.36 -15.44 5.33
C ILE A 272 -0.88 -15.54 5.70
N GLN A 273 -0.55 -16.19 6.81
CA GLN A 273 0.84 -16.36 7.22
C GLN A 273 1.67 -17.11 6.18
N ALA A 274 1.13 -18.23 5.66
CA ALA A 274 1.82 -19.03 4.64
C ALA A 274 2.09 -18.24 3.35
N LEU A 275 1.12 -17.44 2.89
CA LEU A 275 1.29 -16.56 1.74
C LEU A 275 2.37 -15.49 1.98
N LEU A 276 2.37 -14.86 3.14
CA LEU A 276 3.36 -13.85 3.49
C LEU A 276 4.78 -14.43 3.58
N GLU A 277 4.93 -15.64 4.10
CA GLU A 277 6.21 -16.35 4.15
C GLU A 277 6.70 -16.77 2.76
N ASP A 278 5.79 -17.17 1.86
CA ASP A 278 6.13 -17.57 0.50
C ASP A 278 6.53 -16.38 -0.39
N ILE A 279 5.87 -15.23 -0.23
CA ILE A 279 6.20 -13.97 -0.93
C ILE A 279 7.58 -13.45 -0.51
N HIS A 280 8.01 -13.68 0.71
CA HIS A 280 9.32 -13.23 1.22
C HIS A 280 10.49 -14.15 0.84
N ARG A 281 10.24 -15.31 0.22
CA ARG A 281 11.27 -16.25 -0.29
C ARG A 281 11.65 -15.94 -1.72
#